data_e28fd54a83a8a932d83ea9bc0d188981
#
_entry.id   e28fd54a83a8a932d83ea9bc0d188981
#
_cell.length_a   1.000
_cell.length_b   1.000
_cell.length_c   1.000
_cell.angle_alpha   90.00
_cell.angle_beta   90.00
_cell.angle_gamma   90.00
#
_symmetry.space_group_name_H-M   'P 1'
#
loop_
_entity.id
_entity.type
_entity.pdbx_description
1 polymer ?
#
loop_
_entity_poly.entity_id
_entity_poly.type
_entity_poly.pdbx_seq_one_letter_code
_entity_poly.pdbx_strand_id
1 'polypeptide(L)'
;MSFNNIVSCLVLFIIINTATSFSIDSTKSFILDNEGRYSVFHGANVIVKLPPYLPDLDKFDPMNSLNTEYDLKTMKKLGFNMVRLGVIWEAVERQPGVYDMEYLEKVEEIINTLGENGIYTMVDAHQDAFSRNFCGEGVPYFYTNELGYDKKCNANIVTQFLGFVGTCKNLEYFNFTYDENGLPVIDDCKKHSFIEYHFLAEFSSASRKFYENVNNIQEKFVEFWKVVATKFKGNKYILGYDLWNEPSPGGFLEDFKSIIPGRTDLISILPLYRKVNKALREIDPNYILYFENAPIPDTLPIFGGLVWGSMKEKPGTDDEAQVYNFHSYCCVSGANACEHGEASLKNSLTLCPKFHNNKFKTEMDNARNNLHVPMFVSEFGACSDSQACYNEIMNVVSICEENFISWSYWNYKPYGDHTTTAIELVQYEGIFNPDGTIQTIKEQGLSRAYVPYYQGLPIDFKFEEDSNTNFETSYEYNSEIEAPTVLYYNKEFFYSKGYKIEIINDKTKENLIDSGAVVLEEKIDNYINIKGTKLLPNKTKVRIVFKAL
;
A
#
# COMPACT_ATOMS: atom_id res chain seq x y z
N MET A 1 37.75 -61.54 -23.53
CA MET A 1 37.49 -60.22 -24.09
C MET A 1 36.18 -59.67 -23.44
N SER A 2 36.35 -58.85 -22.51
CA SER A 2 35.22 -58.24 -21.70
C SER A 2 35.04 -56.84 -22.18
N PHE A 3 33.82 -56.48 -22.63
CA PHE A 3 33.43 -55.13 -22.95
C PHE A 3 32.60 -54.56 -21.77
N ASN A 4 33.18 -53.65 -21.06
CA ASN A 4 32.48 -52.84 -20.06
C ASN A 4 31.73 -51.73 -20.78
N ASN A 5 30.41 -51.77 -20.73
CA ASN A 5 29.56 -50.66 -21.10
C ASN A 5 29.38 -49.73 -19.89
N ILE A 6 30.02 -48.58 -19.92
CA ILE A 6 29.75 -47.45 -19.00
C ILE A 6 28.58 -46.68 -19.59
N VAL A 7 27.40 -46.82 -18.99
CA VAL A 7 26.24 -45.94 -19.25
C VAL A 7 26.44 -44.68 -18.43
N SER A 8 26.84 -43.59 -19.07
CA SER A 8 26.83 -42.23 -18.48
C SER A 8 25.39 -41.76 -18.42
N CYS A 9 24.81 -41.73 -17.22
CA CYS A 9 23.56 -41.02 -16.94
C CYS A 9 23.85 -39.51 -16.94
N LEU A 10 23.52 -38.81 -18.02
CA LEU A 10 23.42 -37.33 -18.01
C LEU A 10 22.19 -36.98 -17.23
N VAL A 11 22.35 -36.52 -16.00
CA VAL A 11 21.31 -35.85 -15.24
C VAL A 11 21.18 -34.44 -15.80
N LEU A 12 20.18 -34.23 -16.64
CA LEU A 12 19.77 -32.88 -17.09
C LEU A 12 19.15 -32.18 -15.89
N PHE A 13 19.90 -31.32 -15.24
CA PHE A 13 19.29 -30.32 -14.33
C PHE A 13 18.51 -29.35 -15.22
N ILE A 14 17.20 -29.57 -15.31
CA ILE A 14 16.28 -28.52 -15.76
C ILE A 14 16.28 -27.50 -14.62
N ILE A 15 17.05 -26.43 -14.77
CA ILE A 15 16.88 -25.21 -13.98
C ILE A 15 15.52 -24.67 -14.42
N ILE A 16 14.49 -24.98 -13.65
CA ILE A 16 13.22 -24.27 -13.75
C ILE A 16 13.56 -22.87 -13.26
N ASN A 17 13.82 -21.99 -14.21
CA ASN A 17 13.92 -20.57 -13.97
C ASN A 17 12.51 -20.14 -13.56
N THR A 18 12.20 -20.12 -12.25
CA THR A 18 11.03 -19.46 -11.72
C THR A 18 11.31 -17.97 -11.88
N ALA A 19 10.92 -17.43 -13.02
CA ALA A 19 11.01 -16.00 -13.27
C ALA A 19 10.23 -15.29 -12.16
N THR A 20 10.93 -14.63 -11.27
CA THR A 20 10.36 -13.69 -10.32
C THR A 20 9.67 -12.59 -11.10
N SER A 21 8.42 -12.26 -10.76
CA SER A 21 7.68 -11.23 -11.48
C SER A 21 8.33 -9.86 -11.31
N PHE A 22 8.92 -9.59 -10.13
CA PHE A 22 9.53 -8.31 -9.77
C PHE A 22 10.83 -8.51 -9.00
N SER A 23 11.71 -7.50 -9.08
CA SER A 23 12.97 -7.44 -8.33
C SER A 23 13.25 -6.01 -7.85
N ILE A 24 14.32 -5.82 -7.10
CA ILE A 24 14.71 -4.50 -6.57
C ILE A 24 16.09 -4.12 -7.11
N ASP A 25 16.19 -2.92 -7.69
CA ASP A 25 17.46 -2.23 -7.83
C ASP A 25 17.73 -1.41 -6.57
N SER A 26 18.43 -1.99 -5.60
CA SER A 26 18.75 -1.35 -4.32
C SER A 26 19.67 -0.14 -4.49
N THR A 27 20.49 -0.09 -5.56
CA THR A 27 21.41 1.02 -5.83
C THR A 27 20.70 2.28 -6.31
N LYS A 28 19.52 2.12 -6.91
CA LYS A 28 18.68 3.19 -7.43
C LYS A 28 17.37 3.35 -6.67
N SER A 29 17.08 2.43 -5.74
CA SER A 29 15.84 2.41 -4.95
C SER A 29 14.58 2.32 -5.81
N PHE A 30 14.57 1.38 -6.78
CA PHE A 30 13.43 1.11 -7.66
C PHE A 30 13.01 -0.35 -7.65
N ILE A 31 11.72 -0.56 -7.92
CA ILE A 31 11.17 -1.85 -8.26
C ILE A 31 11.36 -2.07 -9.77
N LEU A 32 11.87 -3.23 -10.16
CA LEU A 32 11.99 -3.64 -11.56
C LEU A 32 10.96 -4.73 -11.85
N ASP A 33 10.34 -4.67 -13.03
CA ASP A 33 9.50 -5.76 -13.51
C ASP A 33 10.33 -6.93 -14.07
N ASN A 34 9.65 -8.00 -14.52
CA ASN A 34 10.28 -9.18 -15.11
C ASN A 34 11.03 -8.92 -16.43
N GLU A 35 10.77 -7.77 -17.07
CA GLU A 35 11.47 -7.31 -18.26
C GLU A 35 12.65 -6.39 -17.93
N GLY A 36 12.92 -6.15 -16.64
CA GLY A 36 13.97 -5.27 -16.14
C GLY A 36 13.66 -3.77 -16.24
N ARG A 37 12.40 -3.39 -16.52
CA ARG A 37 11.98 -2.00 -16.57
C ARG A 37 11.82 -1.42 -15.17
N TYR A 38 12.19 -0.15 -15.01
CA TYR A 38 11.92 0.62 -13.79
C TYR A 38 10.43 0.90 -13.70
N SER A 39 9.80 0.45 -12.61
CA SER A 39 8.35 0.40 -12.46
C SER A 39 7.85 1.39 -11.41
N VAL A 40 6.72 2.04 -11.72
CA VAL A 40 5.97 2.90 -10.81
C VAL A 40 4.53 2.39 -10.74
N PHE A 41 4.02 2.18 -9.54
CA PHE A 41 2.70 1.62 -9.30
C PHE A 41 1.76 2.69 -8.74
N HIS A 42 0.61 2.84 -9.40
CA HIS A 42 -0.52 3.64 -8.94
C HIS A 42 -1.73 2.74 -8.76
N GLY A 43 -2.43 2.87 -7.66
CA GLY A 43 -3.56 2.00 -7.39
C GLY A 43 -4.43 2.42 -6.23
N ALA A 44 -5.22 1.48 -5.75
CA ALA A 44 -6.11 1.70 -4.62
C ALA A 44 -6.17 0.47 -3.71
N ASN A 45 -6.57 0.70 -2.46
CA ASN A 45 -6.83 -0.34 -1.49
C ASN A 45 -8.19 -1.01 -1.76
N VAL A 46 -8.23 -2.33 -1.65
CA VAL A 46 -9.44 -3.16 -1.69
C VAL A 46 -9.44 -4.00 -0.42
N ILE A 47 -10.06 -3.51 0.62
CA ILE A 47 -10.03 -4.10 1.95
C ILE A 47 -11.45 -4.31 2.46
N VAL A 48 -11.89 -5.56 2.56
CA VAL A 48 -13.19 -5.94 3.15
C VAL A 48 -12.97 -6.42 4.56
N LYS A 49 -13.25 -5.57 5.54
CA LYS A 49 -12.85 -5.74 6.94
C LYS A 49 -13.72 -6.73 7.74
N LEU A 50 -14.92 -7.00 7.27
CA LEU A 50 -15.91 -7.85 7.95
C LEU A 50 -16.32 -9.04 7.08
N PRO A 51 -16.89 -10.10 7.66
CA PRO A 51 -17.40 -11.22 6.88
C PRO A 51 -18.34 -10.77 5.75
N PRO A 52 -18.21 -11.29 4.54
CA PRO A 52 -17.40 -12.46 4.13
C PRO A 52 -15.92 -12.18 3.86
N TYR A 53 -15.39 -10.99 4.12
CA TYR A 53 -14.01 -10.53 3.89
C TYR A 53 -13.58 -10.52 2.41
N LEU A 54 -14.54 -10.51 1.51
CA LEU A 54 -14.37 -10.48 0.06
C LEU A 54 -15.36 -9.48 -0.55
N PRO A 55 -14.95 -8.74 -1.59
CA PRO A 55 -15.89 -7.92 -2.36
C PRO A 55 -16.87 -8.79 -3.16
N ASP A 56 -18.01 -8.23 -3.54
CA ASP A 56 -18.92 -8.88 -4.50
C ASP A 56 -18.28 -8.87 -5.89
N LEU A 57 -18.09 -10.05 -6.49
CA LEU A 57 -17.48 -10.22 -7.81
C LEU A 57 -18.50 -10.28 -8.95
N ASP A 58 -19.76 -10.60 -8.64
CA ASP A 58 -20.77 -10.93 -9.64
C ASP A 58 -21.42 -9.68 -10.23
N LYS A 59 -21.75 -8.72 -9.39
CA LYS A 59 -22.55 -7.55 -9.78
C LYS A 59 -21.87 -6.26 -9.35
N PHE A 60 -21.87 -5.26 -10.26
CA PHE A 60 -21.40 -3.93 -9.91
C PHE A 60 -22.26 -3.31 -8.81
N ASP A 61 -21.60 -2.91 -7.75
CA ASP A 61 -22.11 -2.10 -6.66
C ASP A 61 -21.07 -1.03 -6.34
N PRO A 62 -21.40 0.27 -6.36
CA PRO A 62 -20.45 1.34 -6.10
C PRO A 62 -19.83 1.30 -4.69
N MET A 63 -20.44 0.57 -3.77
CA MET A 63 -20.01 0.52 -2.36
C MET A 63 -19.24 -0.75 -2.00
N ASN A 64 -19.46 -1.88 -2.69
CA ASN A 64 -19.01 -3.17 -2.16
C ASN A 64 -18.49 -4.18 -3.20
N SER A 65 -18.47 -3.87 -4.50
CA SER A 65 -18.06 -4.84 -5.51
C SER A 65 -16.60 -4.69 -5.95
N LEU A 66 -16.09 -5.76 -6.57
CA LEU A 66 -14.93 -5.75 -7.44
C LEU A 66 -15.27 -6.52 -8.73
N ASN A 67 -16.24 -6.00 -9.46
CA ASN A 67 -16.78 -6.64 -10.66
C ASN A 67 -15.79 -6.57 -11.83
N THR A 68 -15.58 -7.70 -12.50
CA THR A 68 -14.59 -7.81 -13.58
C THR A 68 -14.94 -6.96 -14.80
N GLU A 69 -16.20 -6.72 -15.07
CA GLU A 69 -16.62 -5.97 -16.25
C GLU A 69 -16.53 -4.45 -16.06
N TYR A 70 -17.00 -3.93 -14.93
CA TYR A 70 -17.09 -2.50 -14.69
C TYR A 70 -15.88 -1.98 -13.89
N ASP A 71 -15.55 -2.62 -12.77
CA ASP A 71 -14.51 -2.13 -11.88
C ASP A 71 -13.12 -2.20 -12.51
N LEU A 72 -12.80 -3.28 -13.24
CA LEU A 72 -11.51 -3.38 -13.94
C LEU A 72 -11.38 -2.35 -15.06
N LYS A 73 -12.45 -2.07 -15.80
CA LYS A 73 -12.45 -1.00 -16.81
C LYS A 73 -12.18 0.36 -16.16
N THR A 74 -12.81 0.62 -15.01
CA THR A 74 -12.61 1.86 -14.26
C THR A 74 -11.18 1.97 -13.73
N MET A 75 -10.62 0.93 -13.15
CA MET A 75 -9.21 0.92 -12.71
C MET A 75 -8.26 1.22 -13.87
N LYS A 76 -8.45 0.58 -15.02
CA LYS A 76 -7.66 0.85 -16.23
C LYS A 76 -7.83 2.28 -16.75
N LYS A 77 -9.07 2.81 -16.72
CA LYS A 77 -9.37 4.19 -17.09
C LYS A 77 -8.63 5.18 -16.19
N LEU A 78 -8.53 4.86 -14.89
CA LEU A 78 -7.79 5.67 -13.91
C LEU A 78 -6.27 5.44 -13.96
N GLY A 79 -5.77 4.51 -14.77
CA GLY A 79 -4.35 4.18 -14.89
C GLY A 79 -3.82 3.35 -13.73
N PHE A 80 -4.69 2.72 -12.95
CA PHE A 80 -4.26 1.84 -11.87
C PHE A 80 -3.63 0.57 -12.43
N ASN A 81 -2.44 0.27 -12.00
CA ASN A 81 -1.70 -0.94 -12.34
C ASN A 81 -1.39 -1.82 -11.11
N MET A 82 -1.94 -1.46 -9.95
CA MET A 82 -1.85 -2.28 -8.75
C MET A 82 -3.10 -2.12 -7.87
N VAL A 83 -3.30 -3.13 -7.00
CA VAL A 83 -4.27 -3.13 -5.89
C VAL A 83 -3.55 -3.62 -4.63
N ARG A 84 -3.73 -2.92 -3.51
CA ARG A 84 -3.42 -3.45 -2.19
C ARG A 84 -4.65 -4.19 -1.67
N LEU A 85 -4.56 -5.53 -1.58
CA LEU A 85 -5.69 -6.42 -1.29
C LEU A 85 -5.58 -6.95 0.14
N GLY A 86 -6.57 -6.68 0.96
CA GLY A 86 -6.63 -7.15 2.33
C GLY A 86 -6.88 -8.65 2.43
N VAL A 87 -5.99 -9.35 3.12
CA VAL A 87 -6.11 -10.75 3.50
C VAL A 87 -6.05 -10.82 5.02
N ILE A 88 -7.22 -10.79 5.65
CA ILE A 88 -7.35 -10.67 7.09
C ILE A 88 -7.09 -12.01 7.77
N TRP A 89 -6.29 -12.04 8.83
CA TRP A 89 -5.95 -13.28 9.53
C TRP A 89 -7.20 -14.03 10.01
N GLU A 90 -8.19 -13.33 10.60
CA GLU A 90 -9.46 -13.94 11.02
C GLU A 90 -10.25 -14.54 9.84
N ALA A 91 -10.08 -14.01 8.63
CA ALA A 91 -10.69 -14.56 7.43
C ALA A 91 -10.05 -15.89 7.01
N VAL A 92 -8.74 -16.00 7.14
CA VAL A 92 -7.96 -17.19 6.77
C VAL A 92 -8.07 -18.29 7.82
N GLU A 93 -8.07 -17.93 9.11
CA GLU A 93 -8.10 -18.89 10.21
C GLU A 93 -9.39 -18.74 11.02
N ARG A 94 -10.39 -19.60 10.75
CA ARG A 94 -11.72 -19.53 11.35
C ARG A 94 -11.82 -20.14 12.73
N GLN A 95 -10.93 -21.08 13.04
CA GLN A 95 -10.76 -21.72 14.34
C GLN A 95 -9.28 -22.02 14.52
N PRO A 96 -8.77 -22.18 15.74
CA PRO A 96 -7.36 -22.44 15.97
C PRO A 96 -6.82 -23.61 15.13
N GLY A 97 -5.88 -23.34 14.23
CA GLY A 97 -5.26 -24.30 13.32
C GLY A 97 -6.16 -24.77 12.16
N VAL A 98 -7.33 -24.18 11.95
CA VAL A 98 -8.24 -24.52 10.84
C VAL A 98 -8.32 -23.36 9.86
N TYR A 99 -7.70 -23.56 8.68
CA TYR A 99 -7.57 -22.55 7.65
C TYR A 99 -8.64 -22.69 6.58
N ASP A 100 -9.26 -21.57 6.21
CA ASP A 100 -10.29 -21.46 5.17
C ASP A 100 -9.63 -21.40 3.78
N MET A 101 -9.39 -22.57 3.21
CA MET A 101 -8.76 -22.68 1.89
C MET A 101 -9.69 -22.23 0.76
N GLU A 102 -11.02 -22.31 0.94
CA GLU A 102 -12.00 -21.80 -0.04
C GLU A 102 -11.93 -20.26 -0.13
N TYR A 103 -11.79 -19.60 1.02
CA TYR A 103 -11.53 -18.16 1.05
C TYR A 103 -10.25 -17.80 0.27
N LEU A 104 -9.15 -18.51 0.52
CA LEU A 104 -7.88 -18.27 -0.18
C LEU A 104 -7.94 -18.60 -1.69
N GLU A 105 -8.78 -19.56 -2.12
CA GLU A 105 -9.04 -19.82 -3.54
C GLU A 105 -9.73 -18.63 -4.22
N LYS A 106 -10.71 -18.03 -3.56
CA LYS A 106 -11.37 -16.82 -4.07
C LYS A 106 -10.44 -15.61 -4.11
N VAL A 107 -9.58 -15.45 -3.11
CA VAL A 107 -8.53 -14.42 -3.13
C VAL A 107 -7.58 -14.63 -4.32
N GLU A 108 -7.15 -15.86 -4.59
CA GLU A 108 -6.31 -16.18 -5.74
C GLU A 108 -7.01 -15.91 -7.08
N GLU A 109 -8.30 -16.17 -7.17
CA GLU A 109 -9.12 -15.82 -8.34
C GLU A 109 -9.13 -14.32 -8.59
N ILE A 110 -9.29 -13.50 -7.53
CA ILE A 110 -9.19 -12.04 -7.62
C ILE A 110 -7.80 -11.62 -8.11
N ILE A 111 -6.74 -12.14 -7.51
CA ILE A 111 -5.35 -11.83 -7.90
C ILE A 111 -5.10 -12.17 -9.37
N ASN A 112 -5.53 -13.33 -9.83
CA ASN A 112 -5.36 -13.76 -11.22
C ASN A 112 -6.15 -12.88 -12.18
N THR A 113 -7.41 -12.58 -11.85
CA THR A 113 -8.27 -11.72 -12.68
C THR A 113 -7.70 -10.31 -12.82
N LEU A 114 -7.24 -9.70 -11.73
CA LEU A 114 -6.55 -8.42 -11.76
C LEU A 114 -5.28 -8.50 -12.62
N GLY A 115 -4.44 -9.51 -12.38
CA GLY A 115 -3.15 -9.68 -13.05
C GLY A 115 -3.25 -9.94 -14.55
N GLU A 116 -4.24 -10.71 -15.01
CA GLU A 116 -4.54 -10.90 -16.44
C GLU A 116 -4.96 -9.60 -17.13
N ASN A 117 -5.38 -8.62 -16.34
CA ASN A 117 -5.73 -7.28 -16.80
C ASN A 117 -4.61 -6.24 -16.59
N GLY A 118 -3.40 -6.67 -16.18
CA GLY A 118 -2.24 -5.80 -15.98
C GLY A 118 -2.25 -5.04 -14.66
N ILE A 119 -3.06 -5.48 -13.69
CA ILE A 119 -3.16 -4.90 -12.35
C ILE A 119 -2.56 -5.88 -11.35
N TYR A 120 -1.42 -5.54 -10.77
CA TYR A 120 -0.71 -6.41 -9.83
C TYR A 120 -1.23 -6.27 -8.40
N THR A 121 -1.03 -7.28 -7.57
CA THR A 121 -1.57 -7.31 -6.22
C THR A 121 -0.48 -7.29 -5.16
N MET A 122 -0.53 -6.31 -4.26
CA MET A 122 0.12 -6.36 -2.95
C MET A 122 -0.82 -7.03 -1.97
N VAL A 123 -0.41 -8.15 -1.40
CA VAL A 123 -1.19 -8.91 -0.41
C VAL A 123 -0.90 -8.35 0.97
N ASP A 124 -1.91 -7.83 1.63
CA ASP A 124 -1.81 -7.11 2.89
C ASP A 124 -2.47 -7.89 4.04
N ALA A 125 -1.70 -8.19 5.10
CA ALA A 125 -2.28 -8.65 6.35
C ALA A 125 -2.90 -7.47 7.10
N HIS A 126 -4.12 -7.13 6.70
CA HIS A 126 -4.82 -5.97 7.24
C HIS A 126 -5.32 -6.18 8.65
N GLN A 127 -5.15 -5.17 9.47
CA GLN A 127 -5.74 -5.04 10.80
C GLN A 127 -5.99 -3.57 11.14
N ASP A 128 -7.06 -3.32 11.87
CA ASP A 128 -7.30 -2.06 12.57
C ASP A 128 -7.75 -2.35 13.99
N ALA A 129 -7.22 -1.64 14.98
CA ALA A 129 -7.47 -1.86 16.40
C ALA A 129 -7.33 -3.33 16.81
N PHE A 130 -6.45 -4.10 16.15
CA PHE A 130 -6.03 -5.45 16.48
C PHE A 130 -7.07 -6.56 16.22
N SER A 131 -8.33 -6.39 16.63
CA SER A 131 -9.32 -7.46 16.58
C SER A 131 -10.76 -6.96 16.72
N ARG A 132 -11.72 -7.75 16.27
CA ARG A 132 -13.15 -7.52 16.49
C ARG A 132 -13.55 -7.37 17.95
N ASN A 133 -12.77 -7.89 18.89
CA ASN A 133 -12.97 -7.67 20.31
C ASN A 133 -12.97 -6.19 20.70
N PHE A 134 -12.28 -5.35 19.90
CA PHE A 134 -12.08 -3.92 20.15
C PHE A 134 -12.69 -3.04 19.06
N CYS A 135 -13.75 -3.52 18.39
CA CYS A 135 -14.37 -2.84 17.25
C CYS A 135 -13.45 -2.66 16.03
N GLY A 136 -12.39 -3.45 15.94
CA GLY A 136 -11.46 -3.49 14.81
C GLY A 136 -11.60 -4.78 13.99
N GLU A 137 -10.51 -5.20 13.35
CA GLU A 137 -10.34 -6.49 12.67
C GLU A 137 -8.86 -6.87 12.64
N GLY A 138 -8.56 -8.08 12.17
CA GLY A 138 -7.19 -8.58 12.01
C GLY A 138 -6.96 -9.89 12.74
N VAL A 139 -6.48 -9.83 13.98
CA VAL A 139 -6.24 -11.02 14.80
C VAL A 139 -7.55 -11.73 15.12
N PRO A 140 -7.65 -13.05 14.91
CA PRO A 140 -8.85 -13.82 15.25
C PRO A 140 -9.27 -13.60 16.70
N TYR A 141 -10.57 -13.34 16.90
CA TYR A 141 -11.11 -13.00 18.22
C TYR A 141 -10.82 -14.06 19.29
N PHE A 142 -10.76 -15.33 18.91
CA PHE A 142 -10.47 -16.42 19.85
C PHE A 142 -9.01 -16.36 20.35
N TYR A 143 -8.05 -15.95 19.54
CA TYR A 143 -6.67 -15.73 19.98
C TYR A 143 -6.56 -14.48 20.86
N THR A 144 -7.30 -13.43 20.55
CA THR A 144 -7.38 -12.23 21.40
C THR A 144 -7.95 -12.58 22.78
N ASN A 145 -8.97 -13.43 22.84
CA ASN A 145 -9.52 -13.96 24.10
C ASN A 145 -8.49 -14.83 24.85
N GLU A 146 -7.74 -15.69 24.15
CA GLU A 146 -6.69 -16.53 24.73
C GLU A 146 -5.52 -15.72 25.30
N LEU A 147 -5.16 -14.59 24.67
CA LEU A 147 -4.14 -13.68 25.20
C LEU A 147 -4.56 -13.12 26.57
N GLY A 148 -5.87 -12.94 26.77
CA GLY A 148 -6.39 -12.16 27.88
C GLY A 148 -5.86 -10.73 27.84
N TYR A 149 -6.55 -9.80 28.42
CA TYR A 149 -6.16 -8.39 28.40
C TYR A 149 -6.59 -7.67 29.66
N ASP A 150 -5.81 -6.64 30.05
CA ASP A 150 -6.10 -5.83 31.21
C ASP A 150 -7.22 -4.84 30.88
N LYS A 151 -8.21 -4.73 31.76
CA LYS A 151 -9.37 -3.85 31.59
C LYS A 151 -9.21 -2.49 32.28
N LYS A 152 -8.10 -2.29 32.99
CA LYS A 152 -7.88 -1.06 33.75
C LYS A 152 -6.92 -0.15 33.02
N CYS A 153 -7.27 1.12 32.95
CA CYS A 153 -6.38 2.19 32.52
C CYS A 153 -5.25 2.36 33.54
N ASN A 154 -4.18 1.58 33.39
CA ASN A 154 -2.99 1.66 34.25
C ASN A 154 -1.99 2.69 33.69
N ALA A 155 -2.49 3.90 33.41
CA ALA A 155 -1.65 4.98 32.87
C ALA A 155 -0.56 5.35 33.88
N ASN A 156 0.71 5.29 33.45
CA ASN A 156 1.83 5.74 34.25
C ASN A 156 1.85 7.28 34.36
N ILE A 157 2.72 7.82 35.23
CA ILE A 157 2.76 9.26 35.54
C ILE A 157 3.07 10.12 34.27
N VAL A 158 3.78 9.55 33.29
CA VAL A 158 4.15 10.24 32.05
C VAL A 158 2.97 10.28 31.07
N THR A 159 2.25 9.17 30.89
CA THR A 159 1.02 9.12 30.08
C THR A 159 -0.05 10.00 30.69
N GLN A 160 -0.09 10.12 32.02
CA GLN A 160 -0.91 11.09 32.75
C GLN A 160 -0.52 12.52 32.39
N PHE A 161 0.75 12.83 32.46
CA PHE A 161 1.27 14.18 32.17
C PHE A 161 1.08 14.58 30.70
N LEU A 162 1.18 13.64 29.77
CA LEU A 162 0.95 13.83 28.32
C LEU A 162 -0.54 13.94 27.96
N GLY A 163 -1.44 13.87 28.94
CA GLY A 163 -2.88 14.03 28.72
C GLY A 163 -3.59 12.77 28.18
N PHE A 164 -2.90 11.62 28.07
CA PHE A 164 -3.52 10.37 27.63
C PHE A 164 -4.49 9.78 28.67
N VAL A 165 -4.39 10.17 29.95
CA VAL A 165 -5.29 9.66 31.01
C VAL A 165 -6.73 9.99 30.76
N GLY A 166 -7.02 11.18 30.25
CA GLY A 166 -8.37 11.59 29.90
C GLY A 166 -8.93 10.88 28.65
N THR A 167 -8.07 10.23 27.87
CA THR A 167 -8.44 9.51 26.66
C THR A 167 -8.50 7.99 26.84
N CYS A 168 -7.78 7.44 27.83
CA CYS A 168 -7.85 6.01 28.14
C CYS A 168 -9.24 5.61 28.61
N LYS A 169 -9.82 4.63 27.94
CA LYS A 169 -11.12 4.05 28.20
C LYS A 169 -10.98 2.53 28.33
N ASN A 170 -12.05 1.87 28.73
CA ASN A 170 -12.20 0.42 28.64
C ASN A 170 -13.50 0.11 27.88
N LEU A 171 -13.68 -1.14 27.45
CA LEU A 171 -14.88 -1.56 26.72
C LEU A 171 -16.18 -1.31 27.50
N GLU A 172 -16.15 -1.37 28.83
CA GLU A 172 -17.32 -1.12 29.68
C GLU A 172 -17.81 0.33 29.58
N TYR A 173 -16.92 1.28 29.27
CA TYR A 173 -17.28 2.71 29.07
C TYR A 173 -18.29 2.89 27.94
N PHE A 174 -18.20 2.07 26.87
CA PHE A 174 -19.00 2.22 25.65
C PHE A 174 -20.39 1.57 25.76
N ASN A 175 -20.61 0.69 26.75
CA ASN A 175 -21.87 -0.01 26.96
C ASN A 175 -22.40 -0.73 25.70
N PHE A 176 -21.51 -1.44 25.00
CA PHE A 176 -21.84 -2.17 23.77
C PHE A 176 -22.86 -3.29 24.00
N THR A 177 -23.65 -3.56 22.99
CA THR A 177 -24.35 -4.84 22.82
C THR A 177 -23.36 -5.87 22.27
N TYR A 178 -23.43 -7.11 22.73
CA TYR A 178 -22.53 -8.18 22.31
C TYR A 178 -23.29 -9.26 21.56
N ASP A 179 -22.65 -9.83 20.52
CA ASP A 179 -23.17 -10.97 19.77
C ASP A 179 -22.98 -12.29 20.53
N GLU A 180 -23.38 -13.42 19.92
CA GLU A 180 -23.25 -14.77 20.49
C GLU A 180 -21.80 -15.22 20.76
N ASN A 181 -20.83 -14.60 20.09
CA ASN A 181 -19.39 -14.85 20.27
C ASN A 181 -18.77 -13.93 21.32
N GLY A 182 -19.55 -13.03 21.91
CA GLY A 182 -19.09 -12.05 22.88
C GLY A 182 -18.33 -10.89 22.23
N LEU A 183 -18.59 -10.59 20.97
CA LEU A 183 -18.01 -9.47 20.22
C LEU A 183 -18.94 -8.28 20.23
N PRO A 184 -18.42 -7.03 20.30
CA PRO A 184 -19.25 -5.84 20.14
C PRO A 184 -20.00 -5.86 18.80
N VAL A 185 -21.28 -5.51 18.82
CA VAL A 185 -22.09 -5.38 17.62
C VAL A 185 -21.57 -4.16 16.82
N ILE A 186 -21.32 -4.34 15.52
CA ILE A 186 -20.70 -3.31 14.67
C ILE A 186 -21.50 -2.00 14.64
N ASP A 187 -22.83 -2.07 14.69
CA ASP A 187 -23.65 -0.85 14.72
C ASP A 187 -23.47 -0.04 16.02
N ASP A 188 -23.06 -0.68 17.11
CA ASP A 188 -22.66 0.03 18.32
C ASP A 188 -21.26 0.63 18.19
N CYS A 189 -20.33 -0.10 17.55
CA CYS A 189 -19.00 0.40 17.25
C CYS A 189 -19.04 1.68 16.40
N LYS A 190 -19.90 1.75 15.40
CA LYS A 190 -20.07 2.92 14.51
C LYS A 190 -20.62 4.17 15.21
N LYS A 191 -21.13 4.08 16.43
CA LYS A 191 -21.61 5.23 17.22
C LYS A 191 -20.50 6.07 17.83
N HIS A 192 -19.27 5.62 17.75
CA HIS A 192 -18.09 6.25 18.35
C HIS A 192 -17.01 6.45 17.30
N SER A 193 -16.13 7.42 17.54
CA SER A 193 -14.99 7.64 16.68
C SER A 193 -14.01 6.47 16.78
N PHE A 194 -13.61 5.91 15.64
CA PHE A 194 -12.67 4.80 15.59
C PHE A 194 -11.36 5.08 16.35
N ILE A 195 -10.88 6.32 16.32
CA ILE A 195 -9.67 6.71 17.06
C ILE A 195 -9.77 6.44 18.57
N GLU A 196 -10.99 6.41 19.15
CA GLU A 196 -11.18 6.13 20.56
C GLU A 196 -10.81 4.70 20.93
N TYR A 197 -10.94 3.75 20.00
CA TYR A 197 -10.59 2.35 20.21
C TYR A 197 -9.09 2.12 20.30
N HIS A 198 -8.28 2.96 19.69
CA HIS A 198 -6.83 2.95 19.88
C HIS A 198 -6.40 3.31 21.31
N PHE A 199 -7.26 3.97 22.09
CA PHE A 199 -7.01 4.31 23.48
C PHE A 199 -7.71 3.39 24.49
N LEU A 200 -8.16 2.20 24.04
CA LEU A 200 -8.68 1.16 24.96
C LEU A 200 -7.54 0.52 25.76
N ALA A 201 -7.78 0.35 27.07
CA ALA A 201 -6.85 -0.38 27.92
C ALA A 201 -6.66 -1.82 27.44
N GLU A 202 -7.75 -2.45 27.00
CA GLU A 202 -7.76 -3.82 26.48
C GLU A 202 -6.93 -3.93 25.20
N PHE A 203 -7.08 -3.01 24.25
CA PHE A 203 -6.29 -2.97 23.03
C PHE A 203 -4.79 -2.77 23.31
N SER A 204 -4.45 -1.80 24.16
CA SER A 204 -3.06 -1.56 24.57
C SER A 204 -2.42 -2.79 25.17
N SER A 205 -3.14 -3.46 26.10
CA SER A 205 -2.69 -4.69 26.76
C SER A 205 -2.54 -5.86 25.78
N ALA A 206 -3.52 -6.08 24.90
CA ALA A 206 -3.48 -7.16 23.91
C ALA A 206 -2.31 -6.98 22.93
N SER A 207 -2.12 -5.77 22.40
CA SER A 207 -1.00 -5.44 21.50
C SER A 207 0.35 -5.66 22.17
N ARG A 208 0.50 -5.27 23.45
CA ARG A 208 1.72 -5.56 24.23
C ARG A 208 1.98 -7.06 24.34
N LYS A 209 0.96 -7.85 24.72
CA LYS A 209 1.07 -9.31 24.86
C LYS A 209 1.39 -10.01 23.54
N PHE A 210 0.92 -9.46 22.41
CA PHE A 210 1.28 -9.94 21.07
C PHE A 210 2.78 -9.82 20.83
N TYR A 211 3.38 -8.66 21.11
CA TYR A 211 4.83 -8.47 20.97
C TYR A 211 5.65 -9.22 22.04
N GLU A 212 5.11 -9.45 23.22
CA GLU A 212 5.71 -10.30 24.24
C GLU A 212 5.59 -11.79 23.91
N ASN A 213 4.90 -12.14 22.83
CA ASN A 213 4.67 -13.51 22.38
C ASN A 213 3.96 -14.41 23.41
N VAL A 214 3.02 -13.83 24.15
CA VAL A 214 2.23 -14.58 25.12
C VAL A 214 1.45 -15.69 24.41
N ASN A 215 1.43 -16.90 24.98
CA ASN A 215 0.77 -18.09 24.42
C ASN A 215 1.24 -18.45 22.99
N ASN A 216 2.45 -18.08 22.61
CA ASN A 216 3.04 -18.31 21.29
C ASN A 216 2.20 -17.69 20.15
N ILE A 217 1.62 -16.52 20.37
CA ILE A 217 0.74 -15.86 19.38
C ILE A 217 1.50 -15.47 18.10
N GLN A 218 2.79 -15.13 18.20
CA GLN A 218 3.58 -14.80 17.03
C GLN A 218 3.85 -16.02 16.15
N GLU A 219 3.99 -17.21 16.74
CA GLU A 219 4.10 -18.45 15.97
C GLU A 219 2.81 -18.73 15.18
N LYS A 220 1.64 -18.43 15.75
CA LYS A 220 0.34 -18.54 15.07
C LYS A 220 0.25 -17.53 13.91
N PHE A 221 0.73 -16.31 14.10
CA PHE A 221 0.83 -15.31 13.03
C PHE A 221 1.80 -15.73 11.92
N VAL A 222 2.93 -16.33 12.27
CA VAL A 222 3.86 -16.91 11.29
C VAL A 222 3.20 -18.04 10.49
N GLU A 223 2.44 -18.93 11.16
CA GLU A 223 1.71 -20.01 10.45
C GLU A 223 0.63 -19.47 9.53
N PHE A 224 -0.12 -18.43 9.92
CA PHE A 224 -1.04 -17.73 9.00
C PHE A 224 -0.32 -17.29 7.73
N TRP A 225 0.81 -16.59 7.86
CA TRP A 225 1.58 -16.15 6.72
C TRP A 225 2.14 -17.31 5.88
N LYS A 226 2.57 -18.40 6.51
CA LYS A 226 3.04 -19.59 5.79
C LYS A 226 1.92 -20.22 4.94
N VAL A 227 0.70 -20.27 5.47
CA VAL A 227 -0.47 -20.77 4.71
C VAL A 227 -0.74 -19.86 3.51
N VAL A 228 -0.80 -18.55 3.70
CA VAL A 228 -1.02 -17.56 2.64
C VAL A 228 0.08 -17.66 1.56
N ALA A 229 1.35 -17.62 1.97
CA ALA A 229 2.47 -17.68 1.04
C ALA A 229 2.57 -19.03 0.31
N THR A 230 2.23 -20.13 0.97
CA THR A 230 2.20 -21.45 0.32
C THR A 230 1.13 -21.52 -0.76
N LYS A 231 -0.05 -20.97 -0.48
CA LYS A 231 -1.16 -20.91 -1.43
C LYS A 231 -0.80 -20.09 -2.68
N PHE A 232 -0.12 -18.97 -2.47
CA PHE A 232 0.16 -18.02 -3.56
C PHE A 232 1.56 -18.16 -4.17
N LYS A 233 2.36 -19.13 -3.72
CA LYS A 233 3.72 -19.34 -4.23
C LYS A 233 3.78 -19.43 -5.74
N GLY A 234 4.65 -18.61 -6.33
CA GLY A 234 4.88 -18.59 -7.78
C GLY A 234 3.77 -17.91 -8.59
N ASN A 235 2.81 -17.27 -7.95
CA ASN A 235 1.83 -16.44 -8.64
C ASN A 235 2.50 -15.15 -9.15
N LYS A 236 2.66 -15.04 -10.46
CA LYS A 236 3.37 -13.95 -11.14
C LYS A 236 2.68 -12.59 -11.06
N TYR A 237 1.46 -12.54 -10.56
CA TYR A 237 0.66 -11.33 -10.43
C TYR A 237 0.75 -10.68 -9.05
N ILE A 238 1.47 -11.33 -8.12
CA ILE A 238 1.72 -10.77 -6.80
C ILE A 238 2.92 -9.84 -6.85
N LEU A 239 2.70 -8.59 -6.45
CA LEU A 239 3.74 -7.57 -6.31
C LEU A 239 4.58 -7.82 -5.05
N GLY A 240 3.99 -8.36 -4.00
CA GLY A 240 4.65 -8.70 -2.75
C GLY A 240 3.68 -8.87 -1.58
N TYR A 241 4.25 -9.07 -0.39
CA TYR A 241 3.53 -9.25 0.86
C TYR A 241 3.78 -8.08 1.80
N ASP A 242 2.69 -7.42 2.22
CA ASP A 242 2.67 -6.37 3.25
C ASP A 242 2.34 -7.01 4.60
N LEU A 243 3.34 -7.05 5.49
CA LEU A 243 3.34 -8.00 6.60
C LEU A 243 2.31 -7.70 7.69
N TRP A 244 2.00 -6.45 7.96
CA TRP A 244 1.10 -6.07 9.03
C TRP A 244 0.70 -4.60 8.91
N ASN A 245 -0.56 -4.33 8.63
CA ASN A 245 -1.09 -2.98 8.51
C ASN A 245 -0.97 -2.22 9.83
N GLU A 246 -0.46 -1.00 9.81
CA GLU A 246 -0.42 -0.03 10.90
C GLU A 246 -0.09 -0.65 12.27
N PRO A 247 1.11 -1.24 12.43
CA PRO A 247 1.46 -1.94 13.66
C PRO A 247 1.37 -1.02 14.88
N SER A 248 0.56 -1.42 15.87
CA SER A 248 0.44 -0.68 17.13
C SER A 248 1.77 -0.58 17.88
N PRO A 249 2.05 0.53 18.59
CA PRO A 249 3.25 0.60 19.43
C PRO A 249 3.26 -0.35 20.64
N GLY A 250 2.18 -1.10 20.90
CA GLY A 250 2.07 -2.11 21.95
C GLY A 250 2.26 -1.59 23.37
N GLY A 251 1.21 -1.60 24.19
CA GLY A 251 1.30 -1.24 25.61
C GLY A 251 1.63 0.23 25.90
N PHE A 252 1.33 1.13 24.97
CA PHE A 252 1.74 2.54 25.11
C PHE A 252 1.02 3.27 26.26
N LEU A 253 -0.11 2.80 26.72
CA LEU A 253 -0.78 3.34 27.90
C LEU A 253 -0.06 2.95 29.18
N GLU A 254 0.54 1.75 29.24
CA GLU A 254 1.27 1.24 30.39
C GLU A 254 2.74 1.67 30.41
N ASP A 255 3.39 1.66 29.26
CA ASP A 255 4.79 2.07 29.09
C ASP A 255 4.94 3.17 28.04
N PHE A 256 5.08 4.41 28.52
CA PHE A 256 5.31 5.56 27.62
C PHE A 256 6.55 5.42 26.73
N LYS A 257 7.50 4.54 27.06
CA LYS A 257 8.69 4.34 26.23
C LYS A 257 8.33 3.74 24.88
N SER A 258 7.20 3.06 24.76
CA SER A 258 6.74 2.51 23.49
C SER A 258 6.33 3.59 22.47
N ILE A 259 6.07 4.83 22.91
CA ILE A 259 5.86 5.98 22.02
C ILE A 259 7.14 6.81 21.76
N ILE A 260 8.29 6.37 22.24
CA ILE A 260 9.57 7.00 21.84
C ILE A 260 9.85 6.59 20.40
N PRO A 261 10.01 7.56 19.47
CA PRO A 261 10.24 7.28 18.06
C PRO A 261 11.35 6.25 17.81
N GLY A 262 11.07 5.25 17.00
CA GLY A 262 11.98 4.16 16.64
C GLY A 262 12.17 3.07 17.71
N ARG A 263 11.70 3.28 18.94
CA ARG A 263 11.88 2.27 19.99
C ARG A 263 11.01 1.03 19.75
N THR A 264 9.72 1.21 19.55
CA THR A 264 8.80 0.09 19.27
C THR A 264 9.17 -0.63 17.99
N ASP A 265 9.55 0.12 16.97
CA ASP A 265 10.00 -0.46 15.70
C ASP A 265 11.19 -1.40 15.94
N LEU A 266 12.16 -0.97 16.74
CA LEU A 266 13.37 -1.76 17.00
C LEU A 266 13.11 -2.99 17.89
N ILE A 267 12.31 -2.85 18.96
CA ILE A 267 12.20 -3.88 19.99
C ILE A 267 10.99 -4.80 19.86
N SER A 268 9.98 -4.40 19.08
CA SER A 268 8.71 -5.10 18.93
C SER A 268 8.43 -5.50 17.48
N ILE A 269 8.35 -4.53 16.57
CA ILE A 269 7.92 -4.74 15.20
C ILE A 269 9.01 -5.44 14.37
N LEU A 270 10.24 -4.93 14.39
CA LEU A 270 11.34 -5.51 13.63
C LEU A 270 11.64 -6.98 14.01
N PRO A 271 11.66 -7.40 15.28
CA PRO A 271 11.79 -8.82 15.63
C PRO A 271 10.66 -9.70 15.10
N LEU A 272 9.41 -9.20 15.11
CA LEU A 272 8.26 -9.89 14.52
C LEU A 272 8.44 -10.04 13.00
N TYR A 273 8.74 -8.96 12.31
CA TYR A 273 8.96 -8.97 10.86
C TYR A 273 10.11 -9.88 10.44
N ARG A 274 11.21 -9.91 11.20
CA ARG A 274 12.33 -10.85 10.98
C ARG A 274 11.90 -12.31 11.11
N LYS A 275 11.06 -12.60 12.10
CA LYS A 275 10.51 -13.96 12.31
C LYS A 275 9.63 -14.38 11.13
N VAL A 276 8.71 -13.52 10.70
CA VAL A 276 7.83 -13.77 9.54
C VAL A 276 8.65 -13.87 8.25
N ASN A 277 9.54 -12.89 7.98
CA ASN A 277 10.38 -12.88 6.78
C ASN A 277 11.18 -14.17 6.64
N LYS A 278 11.83 -14.63 7.71
CA LYS A 278 12.58 -15.89 7.69
C LYS A 278 11.70 -17.07 7.27
N ALA A 279 10.49 -17.17 7.81
CA ALA A 279 9.58 -18.28 7.49
C ALA A 279 9.07 -18.20 6.04
N LEU A 280 8.79 -16.99 5.54
CA LEU A 280 8.32 -16.79 4.17
C LEU A 280 9.42 -17.08 3.14
N ARG A 281 10.69 -16.70 3.41
CA ARG A 281 11.82 -16.98 2.52
C ARG A 281 12.09 -18.48 2.35
N GLU A 282 11.74 -19.33 3.33
CA GLU A 282 11.79 -20.77 3.20
C GLU A 282 10.77 -21.32 2.19
N ILE A 283 9.65 -20.60 1.98
CA ILE A 283 8.59 -20.96 1.04
C ILE A 283 8.86 -20.37 -0.33
N ASP A 284 9.07 -19.06 -0.40
CA ASP A 284 9.35 -18.30 -1.62
C ASP A 284 10.54 -17.34 -1.37
N PRO A 285 11.76 -17.66 -1.82
CA PRO A 285 12.94 -16.84 -1.58
C PRO A 285 12.94 -15.51 -2.34
N ASN A 286 12.08 -15.34 -3.34
CA ASN A 286 12.16 -14.23 -4.29
C ASN A 286 11.03 -13.21 -4.18
N TYR A 287 10.12 -13.33 -3.20
CA TYR A 287 9.04 -12.34 -3.02
C TYR A 287 9.58 -10.98 -2.55
N ILE A 288 8.84 -9.92 -2.84
CA ILE A 288 9.10 -8.60 -2.27
C ILE A 288 8.39 -8.48 -0.92
N LEU A 289 9.16 -8.14 0.11
CA LEU A 289 8.64 -7.82 1.44
C LEU A 289 8.32 -6.34 1.52
N TYR A 290 7.08 -6.00 1.83
CA TYR A 290 6.67 -4.66 2.25
C TYR A 290 6.62 -4.61 3.78
N PHE A 291 7.14 -3.53 4.35
CA PHE A 291 7.19 -3.36 5.80
C PHE A 291 7.08 -1.89 6.18
N GLU A 292 6.35 -1.62 7.25
CA GLU A 292 6.13 -0.29 7.77
C GLU A 292 6.49 -0.17 9.26
N ASN A 293 6.70 1.06 9.71
CA ASN A 293 6.90 1.39 11.11
C ASN A 293 5.56 1.60 11.82
N ALA A 294 5.58 1.70 13.15
CA ALA A 294 4.41 2.11 13.90
C ALA A 294 3.97 3.53 13.49
N PRO A 295 2.70 3.75 13.10
CA PRO A 295 2.20 5.08 12.76
C PRO A 295 2.16 6.02 13.97
N ILE A 296 2.05 5.50 15.17
CA ILE A 296 2.22 6.20 16.44
C ILE A 296 3.66 5.92 16.94
N PRO A 297 4.50 6.92 17.25
CA PRO A 297 4.18 8.32 17.60
C PRO A 297 4.17 9.33 16.47
N ASP A 298 4.46 8.97 15.24
CA ASP A 298 4.64 9.90 14.12
C ASP A 298 3.44 10.84 13.92
N THR A 299 2.27 10.40 14.32
CA THR A 299 1.01 11.11 14.16
C THR A 299 0.55 11.86 15.42
N LEU A 300 1.28 11.77 16.54
CA LEU A 300 0.85 12.41 17.78
C LEU A 300 1.07 13.92 17.78
N PRO A 301 0.04 14.73 18.11
CA PRO A 301 0.12 16.21 18.15
C PRO A 301 1.17 16.75 19.12
N ILE A 302 1.48 15.99 20.17
CA ILE A 302 2.44 16.37 21.22
C ILE A 302 3.86 16.59 20.71
N PHE A 303 4.21 16.02 19.57
CA PHE A 303 5.51 16.22 18.94
C PHE A 303 5.50 17.36 17.91
N GLY A 304 4.43 18.19 17.88
CA GLY A 304 4.34 19.39 17.05
C GLY A 304 4.33 19.09 15.54
N GLY A 305 3.90 17.91 15.14
CA GLY A 305 3.99 17.46 13.74
C GLY A 305 5.43 17.17 13.31
N LEU A 306 6.35 17.01 14.25
CA LEU A 306 7.69 16.51 13.97
C LEU A 306 7.55 15.02 13.64
N VAL A 307 7.80 14.68 12.40
CA VAL A 307 7.89 13.30 11.93
C VAL A 307 9.30 12.78 12.22
N TRP A 308 9.36 11.62 12.82
CA TRP A 308 10.64 10.99 13.21
C TRP A 308 10.72 9.66 12.48
N GLY A 309 11.41 9.60 11.36
CA GLY A 309 11.67 8.33 10.68
C GLY A 309 12.18 7.31 11.68
N SER A 310 11.43 6.25 11.88
CA SER A 310 11.53 5.43 13.10
C SER A 310 12.25 4.11 12.89
N MET A 311 11.93 3.34 11.86
CA MET A 311 12.61 2.07 11.59
C MET A 311 13.97 2.31 10.93
N LYS A 312 15.05 2.00 11.65
CA LYS A 312 16.43 2.24 11.19
C LYS A 312 17.12 1.00 10.59
N GLU A 313 16.49 -0.14 10.71
CA GLU A 313 16.97 -1.42 10.20
C GLU A 313 15.84 -2.10 9.42
N LYS A 314 16.19 -2.80 8.35
CA LYS A 314 15.21 -3.59 7.58
C LYS A 314 15.07 -5.02 8.14
N PRO A 315 13.93 -5.68 7.89
CA PRO A 315 13.68 -7.03 8.40
C PRO A 315 14.60 -8.10 7.83
N GLY A 316 14.91 -8.01 6.55
CA GLY A 316 15.74 -8.98 5.84
C GLY A 316 17.17 -8.52 5.62
N THR A 317 17.94 -9.33 4.89
CA THR A 317 19.33 -9.06 4.49
C THR A 317 19.42 -8.09 3.31
N ASP A 318 20.63 -7.65 2.94
CA ASP A 318 20.82 -6.66 1.87
C ASP A 318 20.50 -7.18 0.47
N ASP A 319 20.58 -8.49 0.27
CA ASP A 319 20.28 -9.18 -0.98
C ASP A 319 18.81 -9.62 -1.12
N GLU A 320 18.01 -9.48 -0.05
CA GLU A 320 16.58 -9.76 -0.10
C GLU A 320 15.78 -8.56 -0.63
N ALA A 321 14.79 -8.84 -1.49
CA ALA A 321 13.90 -7.82 -2.04
C ALA A 321 12.97 -7.27 -0.95
N GLN A 322 13.10 -5.98 -0.65
CA GLN A 322 12.35 -5.29 0.41
C GLN A 322 11.98 -3.89 -0.02
N VAL A 323 10.81 -3.42 0.39
CA VAL A 323 10.26 -2.08 0.14
C VAL A 323 9.75 -1.51 1.46
N TYR A 324 10.15 -0.29 1.79
CA TYR A 324 9.63 0.43 2.93
C TYR A 324 8.32 1.12 2.55
N ASN A 325 7.23 0.77 3.21
CA ASN A 325 5.94 1.42 3.00
C ASN A 325 5.50 2.23 4.22
N PHE A 326 4.63 3.20 4.00
CA PHE A 326 4.07 4.04 5.05
C PHE A 326 2.75 4.67 4.60
N HIS A 327 1.97 5.16 5.57
CA HIS A 327 0.72 5.88 5.34
C HIS A 327 0.89 7.38 5.56
N SER A 328 0.10 8.19 4.89
CA SER A 328 0.18 9.63 5.03
C SER A 328 -1.19 10.30 5.04
N TYR A 329 -1.69 10.60 6.25
CA TYR A 329 -2.95 11.29 6.50
C TYR A 329 -2.73 12.55 7.32
N CYS A 330 -3.13 13.72 6.81
CA CYS A 330 -2.99 14.98 7.52
C CYS A 330 -3.89 15.05 8.76
N CYS A 331 -5.04 14.39 8.74
CA CYS A 331 -6.04 14.41 9.82
C CYS A 331 -5.52 13.90 11.15
N VAL A 332 -4.54 13.02 11.15
CA VAL A 332 -3.91 12.52 12.38
C VAL A 332 -2.89 13.49 12.98
N SER A 333 -2.54 14.58 12.30
CA SER A 333 -1.53 15.54 12.75
C SER A 333 -1.97 16.46 13.89
N GLY A 334 -3.23 16.43 14.30
CA GLY A 334 -3.73 17.20 15.45
C GLY A 334 -5.24 17.45 15.44
N ALA A 335 -5.82 17.59 16.63
CA ALA A 335 -7.25 17.74 16.86
C ALA A 335 -7.93 18.94 16.14
N ASN A 336 -7.16 19.90 15.64
CA ASN A 336 -7.65 21.07 14.91
C ASN A 336 -7.35 20.98 13.39
N ALA A 337 -6.75 19.91 12.92
CA ALA A 337 -6.41 19.75 11.51
C ALA A 337 -7.64 19.40 10.67
N CYS A 338 -8.57 18.67 11.26
CA CYS A 338 -9.71 18.10 10.57
C CYS A 338 -11.04 18.39 11.25
N GLU A 339 -12.07 18.49 10.43
CA GLU A 339 -13.47 18.53 10.83
C GLU A 339 -14.13 17.28 10.25
N HIS A 340 -14.82 16.50 11.08
CA HIS A 340 -15.47 15.24 10.65
C HIS A 340 -14.53 14.25 9.92
N GLY A 341 -13.26 14.15 10.37
CA GLY A 341 -12.28 13.21 9.80
C GLY A 341 -11.62 13.66 8.49
N GLU A 342 -11.97 14.83 7.97
CA GLU A 342 -11.40 15.39 6.74
C GLU A 342 -10.74 16.74 7.01
N ALA A 343 -9.64 17.06 6.34
CA ALA A 343 -9.00 18.36 6.45
C ALA A 343 -9.95 19.47 6.00
N SER A 344 -10.04 20.55 6.78
CA SER A 344 -10.76 21.74 6.30
C SER A 344 -10.09 22.32 5.05
N LEU A 345 -10.84 23.01 4.20
CA LEU A 345 -10.29 23.63 2.98
C LEU A 345 -9.08 24.53 3.29
N LYS A 346 -9.09 25.24 4.41
CA LYS A 346 -7.96 26.06 4.84
C LYS A 346 -6.74 25.19 5.19
N ASN A 347 -6.94 24.13 5.94
CA ASN A 347 -5.85 23.27 6.39
C ASN A 347 -5.25 22.44 5.26
N SER A 348 -6.08 22.00 4.30
CA SER A 348 -5.60 21.31 3.09
C SER A 348 -4.64 22.17 2.24
N LEU A 349 -4.72 23.51 2.36
CA LEU A 349 -3.84 24.45 1.66
C LEU A 349 -2.67 24.97 2.52
N THR A 350 -2.69 24.81 3.83
CA THR A 350 -1.73 25.48 4.72
C THR A 350 -0.96 24.53 5.65
N LEU A 351 -1.66 23.70 6.39
CA LEU A 351 -1.09 22.76 7.36
C LEU A 351 -0.67 21.46 6.69
N CYS A 352 -1.57 20.88 5.92
CA CYS A 352 -1.37 19.56 5.33
C CYS A 352 -0.20 19.50 4.32
N PRO A 353 0.02 20.51 3.44
CA PRO A 353 1.22 20.51 2.60
C PRO A 353 2.52 20.47 3.41
N LYS A 354 2.57 21.17 4.54
CA LYS A 354 3.76 21.17 5.43
C LYS A 354 3.93 19.82 6.12
N PHE A 355 2.83 19.24 6.58
CA PHE A 355 2.84 17.92 7.20
C PHE A 355 3.36 16.86 6.22
N HIS A 356 2.75 16.74 5.04
CA HIS A 356 3.16 15.75 4.04
C HIS A 356 4.60 15.97 3.57
N ASN A 357 5.01 17.20 3.26
CA ASN A 357 6.39 17.50 2.87
C ASN A 357 7.41 17.08 3.94
N ASN A 358 7.13 17.35 5.23
CA ASN A 358 8.03 16.97 6.32
C ASN A 358 8.06 15.44 6.49
N LYS A 359 6.91 14.78 6.45
CA LYS A 359 6.81 13.32 6.56
C LYS A 359 7.58 12.65 5.42
N PHE A 360 7.25 12.99 4.18
CA PHE A 360 7.93 12.42 3.01
C PHE A 360 9.44 12.65 3.03
N LYS A 361 9.89 13.86 3.37
CA LYS A 361 11.32 14.14 3.48
C LYS A 361 11.98 13.22 4.50
N THR A 362 11.38 13.05 5.68
CA THR A 362 11.93 12.20 6.75
C THR A 362 11.98 10.74 6.33
N GLU A 363 10.88 10.23 5.72
CA GLU A 363 10.79 8.83 5.30
C GLU A 363 11.71 8.55 4.10
N MET A 364 11.82 9.49 3.14
CA MET A 364 12.77 9.37 2.03
C MET A 364 14.22 9.35 2.51
N ASP A 365 14.57 10.23 3.44
CA ASP A 365 15.91 10.25 4.02
C ASP A 365 16.21 8.93 4.75
N ASN A 366 15.21 8.36 5.46
CA ASN A 366 15.34 7.08 6.13
C ASN A 366 15.48 5.92 5.15
N ALA A 367 14.60 5.80 4.17
CA ALA A 367 14.63 4.73 3.19
C ALA A 367 15.92 4.73 2.36
N ARG A 368 16.37 5.90 1.91
CA ARG A 368 17.57 6.04 1.05
C ARG A 368 18.87 5.89 1.82
N ASN A 369 18.98 6.51 3.01
CA ASN A 369 20.25 6.65 3.72
C ASN A 369 20.49 5.59 4.81
N ASN A 370 19.43 5.01 5.37
CA ASN A 370 19.53 4.00 6.42
C ASN A 370 19.14 2.59 5.92
N LEU A 371 18.02 2.48 5.20
CA LEU A 371 17.47 1.19 4.81
C LEU A 371 17.94 0.72 3.43
N HIS A 372 18.32 1.64 2.53
CA HIS A 372 18.72 1.37 1.14
C HIS A 372 17.70 0.53 0.37
N VAL A 373 16.41 0.95 0.42
CA VAL A 373 15.28 0.28 -0.20
C VAL A 373 14.38 1.27 -0.93
N PRO A 374 13.59 0.83 -1.92
CA PRO A 374 12.51 1.64 -2.48
C PRO A 374 11.46 1.99 -1.43
N MET A 375 10.66 3.01 -1.74
CA MET A 375 9.53 3.44 -0.92
C MET A 375 8.21 3.20 -1.61
N PHE A 376 7.17 3.04 -0.79
CA PHE A 376 5.79 2.95 -1.23
C PHE A 376 4.87 3.70 -0.25
N VAL A 377 3.89 4.45 -0.76
CA VAL A 377 2.81 5.02 0.05
C VAL A 377 1.60 4.09 -0.07
N SER A 378 1.44 3.20 0.89
CA SER A 378 0.41 2.17 0.81
C SER A 378 -0.99 2.67 1.17
N GLU A 379 -1.07 3.82 1.87
CA GLU A 379 -2.33 4.49 2.12
C GLU A 379 -2.21 6.02 2.20
N PHE A 380 -3.19 6.70 1.60
CA PHE A 380 -3.47 8.13 1.75
C PHE A 380 -4.88 8.40 1.22
N GLY A 381 -5.45 9.53 1.55
CA GLY A 381 -6.79 9.90 1.07
C GLY A 381 -7.84 9.83 2.17
N ALA A 382 -8.74 8.84 2.12
CA ALA A 382 -9.87 8.69 3.05
C ALA A 382 -10.69 9.98 3.18
N CYS A 383 -11.03 10.61 2.07
CA CYS A 383 -11.69 11.91 2.04
C CYS A 383 -12.92 11.94 1.12
N SER A 384 -13.80 12.90 1.33
CA SER A 384 -15.06 13.05 0.60
C SER A 384 -14.87 13.66 -0.79
N ASP A 385 -15.96 13.84 -1.56
CA ASP A 385 -15.94 14.53 -2.86
C ASP A 385 -15.88 16.06 -2.65
N SER A 386 -14.74 16.59 -2.25
CA SER A 386 -14.55 17.98 -1.88
C SER A 386 -13.26 18.59 -2.47
N GLN A 387 -13.19 19.92 -2.56
CA GLN A 387 -11.95 20.60 -2.94
C GLN A 387 -10.83 20.38 -1.91
N ALA A 388 -11.17 20.17 -0.65
CA ALA A 388 -10.20 19.84 0.39
C ALA A 388 -9.59 18.44 0.12
N CYS A 389 -10.41 17.47 -0.29
CA CYS A 389 -9.96 16.15 -0.69
C CYS A 389 -9.03 16.22 -1.92
N TYR A 390 -9.40 17.01 -2.95
CA TYR A 390 -8.49 17.23 -4.09
C TYR A 390 -7.12 17.74 -3.65
N ASN A 391 -7.10 18.74 -2.77
CA ASN A 391 -5.85 19.29 -2.25
C ASN A 391 -5.05 18.24 -1.46
N GLU A 392 -5.71 17.40 -0.65
CA GLU A 392 -5.06 16.30 0.09
C GLU A 392 -4.46 15.26 -0.86
N ILE A 393 -5.21 14.84 -1.87
CA ILE A 393 -4.69 13.94 -2.92
C ILE A 393 -3.46 14.57 -3.57
N MET A 394 -3.54 15.84 -3.97
CA MET A 394 -2.44 16.52 -4.65
C MET A 394 -1.22 16.78 -3.77
N ASN A 395 -1.42 16.98 -2.45
CA ASN A 395 -0.33 17.11 -1.48
C ASN A 395 0.52 15.83 -1.40
N VAL A 396 -0.07 14.64 -1.65
CA VAL A 396 0.63 13.36 -1.63
C VAL A 396 1.11 12.96 -3.03
N VAL A 397 0.20 12.94 -4.01
CA VAL A 397 0.48 12.45 -5.36
C VAL A 397 1.60 13.26 -6.03
N SER A 398 1.63 14.59 -5.88
CA SER A 398 2.70 15.40 -6.47
C SER A 398 4.09 15.04 -5.93
N ILE A 399 4.21 14.80 -4.62
CA ILE A 399 5.49 14.37 -4.02
C ILE A 399 5.88 12.98 -4.53
N CYS A 400 4.92 12.06 -4.63
CA CYS A 400 5.16 10.72 -5.14
C CYS A 400 5.65 10.75 -6.59
N GLU A 401 4.99 11.48 -7.45
CA GLU A 401 5.33 11.62 -8.88
C GLU A 401 6.72 12.23 -9.07
N GLU A 402 7.02 13.34 -8.40
CA GLU A 402 8.33 14.00 -8.49
C GLU A 402 9.49 13.11 -8.02
N ASN A 403 9.23 12.13 -7.15
CA ASN A 403 10.22 11.22 -6.57
C ASN A 403 10.11 9.77 -7.05
N PHE A 404 9.20 9.48 -8.00
CA PHE A 404 8.91 8.13 -8.54
C PHE A 404 8.54 7.11 -7.44
N ILE A 405 7.80 7.58 -6.43
CA ILE A 405 7.29 6.75 -5.33
C ILE A 405 5.95 6.17 -5.76
N SER A 406 5.81 4.87 -5.66
CA SER A 406 4.54 4.17 -5.91
C SER A 406 3.53 4.44 -4.80
N TRP A 407 2.24 4.41 -5.12
CA TRP A 407 1.20 4.71 -4.15
C TRP A 407 -0.09 3.91 -4.34
N SER A 408 -0.88 3.79 -3.27
CA SER A 408 -2.21 3.19 -3.22
C SER A 408 -3.18 4.08 -2.44
N TYR A 409 -4.25 4.55 -3.10
CA TYR A 409 -5.26 5.44 -2.53
C TYR A 409 -6.20 4.67 -1.58
N TRP A 410 -6.55 5.23 -0.44
CA TRP A 410 -7.60 4.73 0.44
C TRP A 410 -8.93 5.45 0.15
N ASN A 411 -9.90 4.70 -0.38
CA ASN A 411 -9.86 3.35 -0.89
C ASN A 411 -10.58 3.25 -2.26
N TYR A 412 -10.60 2.07 -2.88
CA TYR A 412 -11.33 1.91 -4.15
C TYR A 412 -12.84 2.02 -3.95
N LYS A 413 -13.37 1.35 -2.92
CA LYS A 413 -14.77 1.44 -2.45
C LYS A 413 -14.81 1.34 -0.93
N PRO A 414 -15.86 1.81 -0.28
CA PRO A 414 -15.96 1.79 1.19
C PRO A 414 -15.96 0.39 1.80
N TYR A 415 -16.52 -0.61 1.12
CA TYR A 415 -16.63 -2.00 1.60
C TYR A 415 -17.23 -2.13 3.01
N GLY A 416 -18.10 -1.18 3.40
CA GLY A 416 -18.70 -1.15 4.73
C GLY A 416 -17.70 -0.81 5.84
N ASP A 417 -16.61 -0.10 5.53
CA ASP A 417 -15.57 0.28 6.49
C ASP A 417 -16.16 0.89 7.77
N HIS A 418 -15.87 0.24 8.90
CA HIS A 418 -16.34 0.65 10.22
C HIS A 418 -15.22 1.22 11.08
N THR A 419 -13.99 1.22 10.58
CA THR A 419 -12.78 1.67 11.27
C THR A 419 -12.24 2.98 10.70
N THR A 420 -13.01 3.67 9.86
CA THR A 420 -12.68 5.01 9.37
C THR A 420 -12.90 6.09 10.44
N THR A 421 -12.15 7.17 10.36
CA THR A 421 -12.28 8.33 11.25
C THR A 421 -13.52 9.18 10.97
N ALA A 422 -14.17 9.00 9.83
CA ALA A 422 -15.29 9.81 9.32
C ALA A 422 -16.48 8.94 8.92
N ILE A 423 -17.10 8.26 9.87
CA ILE A 423 -18.22 7.33 9.62
C ILE A 423 -19.35 7.97 8.80
N GLU A 424 -19.64 9.26 9.03
CA GLU A 424 -20.69 9.96 8.28
C GLU A 424 -20.31 10.16 6.79
N LEU A 425 -19.02 10.13 6.48
CA LEU A 425 -18.47 10.35 5.14
C LEU A 425 -17.99 9.07 4.46
N VAL A 426 -18.03 7.92 5.14
CA VAL A 426 -17.49 6.64 4.65
C VAL A 426 -17.94 6.30 3.23
N GLN A 427 -19.20 6.57 2.89
CA GLN A 427 -19.76 6.33 1.56
C GLN A 427 -19.08 7.14 0.43
N TYR A 428 -18.32 8.17 0.77
CA TYR A 428 -17.62 9.04 -0.18
C TYR A 428 -16.09 8.83 -0.17
N GLU A 429 -15.53 8.00 0.70
CA GLU A 429 -14.08 7.72 0.74
C GLU A 429 -13.59 6.99 -0.51
N GLY A 430 -14.44 6.14 -1.10
CA GLY A 430 -14.16 5.41 -2.33
C GLY A 430 -14.09 6.29 -3.58
N ILE A 431 -13.85 5.66 -4.71
CA ILE A 431 -13.77 6.33 -6.02
C ILE A 431 -15.16 6.74 -6.53
N PHE A 432 -16.21 6.08 -6.09
CA PHE A 432 -17.56 6.24 -6.62
C PHE A 432 -18.45 7.05 -5.69
N ASN A 433 -19.39 7.77 -6.29
CA ASN A 433 -20.59 8.23 -5.61
C ASN A 433 -21.55 7.06 -5.36
N PRO A 434 -22.47 7.17 -4.39
CA PRO A 434 -23.48 6.12 -4.14
C PRO A 434 -24.36 5.78 -5.35
N ASP A 435 -24.48 6.67 -6.33
CA ASP A 435 -25.23 6.44 -7.58
C ASP A 435 -24.42 5.69 -8.66
N GLY A 436 -23.17 5.35 -8.38
CA GLY A 436 -22.26 4.64 -9.27
C GLY A 436 -21.47 5.51 -10.23
N THR A 437 -21.62 6.83 -10.19
CA THR A 437 -20.75 7.75 -10.95
C THR A 437 -19.38 7.88 -10.30
N ILE A 438 -18.32 8.07 -11.09
CA ILE A 438 -16.98 8.36 -10.56
C ILE A 438 -16.96 9.77 -9.99
N GLN A 439 -16.41 9.94 -8.80
CA GLN A 439 -16.21 11.26 -8.20
C GLN A 439 -15.19 12.06 -9.01
N THR A 440 -15.61 13.22 -9.53
CA THR A 440 -14.77 14.04 -10.43
C THR A 440 -13.45 14.45 -9.79
N ILE A 441 -13.46 14.81 -8.53
CA ILE A 441 -12.26 15.19 -7.75
C ILE A 441 -11.23 14.06 -7.74
N LYS A 442 -11.67 12.82 -7.55
CA LYS A 442 -10.79 11.65 -7.51
C LYS A 442 -10.31 11.24 -8.89
N GLU A 443 -11.18 11.30 -9.91
CA GLU A 443 -10.74 11.10 -11.29
C GLU A 443 -9.65 12.11 -11.65
N GLN A 444 -9.85 13.39 -11.34
CA GLN A 444 -8.88 14.46 -11.59
C GLN A 444 -7.54 14.23 -10.87
N GLY A 445 -7.57 13.94 -9.57
CA GLY A 445 -6.35 13.79 -8.77
C GLY A 445 -5.58 12.49 -9.00
N LEU A 446 -6.28 11.38 -9.30
CA LEU A 446 -5.69 10.04 -9.33
C LEU A 446 -5.39 9.51 -10.73
N SER A 447 -5.93 10.13 -11.81
CA SER A 447 -5.76 9.64 -13.19
C SER A 447 -4.84 10.52 -14.05
N ARG A 448 -3.87 11.18 -13.43
CA ARG A 448 -2.88 12.03 -14.13
C ARG A 448 -1.98 11.18 -15.01
N ALA A 449 -1.48 11.76 -16.12
CA ALA A 449 -0.54 11.06 -16.99
C ALA A 449 0.77 10.73 -16.24
N TYR A 450 1.25 9.50 -16.41
CA TYR A 450 2.52 9.03 -15.84
C TYR A 450 3.09 7.89 -16.68
N VAL A 451 4.30 7.45 -16.36
CA VAL A 451 4.94 6.31 -16.99
C VAL A 451 5.04 5.16 -16.00
N PRO A 452 4.16 4.14 -16.10
CA PRO A 452 4.22 2.96 -15.22
C PRO A 452 5.48 2.12 -15.41
N TYR A 453 6.05 2.09 -16.62
CA TYR A 453 7.23 1.26 -16.94
C TYR A 453 8.19 2.03 -17.84
N TYR A 454 9.43 2.21 -17.38
CA TYR A 454 10.49 2.90 -18.11
C TYR A 454 11.50 1.92 -18.70
N GLN A 455 11.83 2.06 -19.99
CA GLN A 455 12.93 1.34 -20.67
C GLN A 455 14.29 1.97 -20.29
N GLY A 456 14.55 2.11 -18.99
CA GLY A 456 15.74 2.73 -18.43
C GLY A 456 15.45 3.51 -17.16
N LEU A 457 16.48 4.16 -16.60
CA LEU A 457 16.40 4.82 -15.30
C LEU A 457 15.65 6.15 -15.39
N PRO A 458 14.51 6.36 -14.69
CA PRO A 458 13.80 7.64 -14.64
C PRO A 458 14.64 8.71 -13.94
N ILE A 459 14.50 9.97 -14.39
CA ILE A 459 15.34 11.10 -13.94
C ILE A 459 14.49 12.25 -13.40
N ASP A 460 13.50 12.70 -14.16
CA ASP A 460 12.63 13.81 -13.78
C ASP A 460 11.17 13.57 -14.20
N PHE A 461 10.25 14.20 -13.48
CA PHE A 461 8.82 14.14 -13.70
C PHE A 461 8.21 15.52 -13.47
N LYS A 462 7.25 15.90 -14.32
CA LYS A 462 6.49 17.14 -14.18
C LYS A 462 5.09 16.96 -14.77
N PHE A 463 4.08 17.34 -14.02
CA PHE A 463 2.70 17.43 -14.50
C PHE A 463 2.13 18.80 -14.14
N GLU A 464 1.65 19.53 -15.13
CA GLU A 464 1.01 20.83 -14.96
C GLU A 464 -0.43 20.74 -15.46
N GLU A 465 -1.36 20.96 -14.54
CA GLU A 465 -2.78 21.00 -14.84
C GLU A 465 -3.21 22.45 -15.07
N ASP A 466 -3.01 22.92 -16.26
CA ASP A 466 -3.46 24.23 -16.73
C ASP A 466 -4.40 24.07 -17.95
N SER A 467 -4.67 25.18 -18.66
CA SER A 467 -5.52 25.17 -19.86
C SER A 467 -5.05 24.22 -20.97
N ASN A 468 -3.80 23.78 -20.93
CA ASN A 468 -3.18 22.89 -21.92
C ASN A 468 -2.47 21.69 -21.31
N THR A 469 -2.97 21.12 -20.24
CA THR A 469 -2.40 20.01 -19.46
C THR A 469 -1.09 19.47 -20.04
N ASN A 470 0.01 19.74 -19.35
CA ASN A 470 1.35 19.39 -19.80
C ASN A 470 1.97 18.33 -18.90
N PHE A 471 2.39 17.21 -19.50
CA PHE A 471 3.16 16.18 -18.83
C PHE A 471 4.54 16.08 -19.45
N GLU A 472 5.57 16.08 -18.62
CA GLU A 472 6.96 15.88 -19.03
C GLU A 472 7.66 14.89 -18.11
N THR A 473 8.44 14.00 -18.69
CA THR A 473 9.35 13.12 -17.95
C THR A 473 10.60 12.85 -18.76
N SER A 474 11.68 12.46 -18.08
CA SER A 474 12.87 11.99 -18.77
C SER A 474 13.47 10.77 -18.09
N TYR A 475 14.17 9.94 -18.88
CA TYR A 475 14.87 8.76 -18.40
C TYR A 475 16.16 8.53 -19.18
N GLU A 476 17.11 7.84 -18.56
CA GLU A 476 18.31 7.35 -19.23
C GLU A 476 18.00 6.00 -19.88
N TYR A 477 17.94 5.98 -21.21
CA TYR A 477 17.61 4.79 -22.00
C TYR A 477 18.60 3.65 -21.78
N ASN A 478 18.09 2.45 -21.58
CA ASN A 478 18.87 1.22 -21.51
C ASN A 478 18.51 0.28 -22.67
N SER A 479 19.44 0.10 -23.61
CA SER A 479 19.26 -0.76 -24.78
C SER A 479 19.21 -2.26 -24.46
N GLU A 480 19.59 -2.68 -23.24
CA GLU A 480 19.50 -4.07 -22.79
C GLU A 480 18.06 -4.46 -22.39
N ILE A 481 17.22 -3.49 -22.13
CA ILE A 481 15.79 -3.69 -21.86
C ILE A 481 15.04 -3.72 -23.19
N GLU A 482 14.47 -4.87 -23.56
CA GLU A 482 13.76 -5.01 -24.84
C GLU A 482 12.33 -4.47 -24.80
N ALA A 483 11.69 -4.50 -23.63
CA ALA A 483 10.32 -4.03 -23.45
C ALA A 483 10.24 -2.50 -23.50
N PRO A 484 9.18 -1.92 -24.10
CA PRO A 484 9.07 -0.48 -24.29
C PRO A 484 8.80 0.26 -22.99
N THR A 485 9.12 1.56 -22.97
CA THR A 485 8.52 2.51 -22.04
C THR A 485 7.02 2.60 -22.31
N VAL A 486 6.19 2.62 -21.26
CA VAL A 486 4.74 2.69 -21.37
C VAL A 486 4.27 4.00 -20.74
N LEU A 487 3.62 4.86 -21.52
CA LEU A 487 2.98 6.08 -21.06
C LEU A 487 1.48 5.81 -20.86
N TYR A 488 0.96 6.10 -19.68
CA TYR A 488 -0.48 6.17 -19.40
C TYR A 488 -0.97 7.62 -19.49
N TYR A 489 -2.18 7.83 -20.00
CA TYR A 489 -2.88 9.10 -19.99
C TYR A 489 -4.41 8.90 -19.96
N ASN A 490 -5.15 9.70 -19.20
CA ASN A 490 -6.61 9.64 -19.22
C ASN A 490 -7.14 10.45 -20.40
N LYS A 491 -7.42 9.75 -21.51
CA LYS A 491 -7.89 10.32 -22.77
C LYS A 491 -9.19 11.09 -22.63
N GLU A 492 -10.13 10.55 -21.86
CA GLU A 492 -11.47 11.15 -21.71
C GLU A 492 -11.44 12.41 -20.84
N PHE A 493 -10.65 12.41 -19.77
CA PHE A 493 -10.64 13.50 -18.81
C PHE A 493 -9.69 14.63 -19.21
N PHE A 494 -8.39 14.36 -19.37
CA PHE A 494 -7.39 15.41 -19.60
C PHE A 494 -7.13 15.68 -21.08
N TYR A 495 -7.34 14.71 -21.98
CA TYR A 495 -6.92 14.76 -23.37
C TYR A 495 -8.08 14.52 -24.35
N SER A 496 -9.30 14.92 -23.98
CA SER A 496 -10.54 14.66 -24.76
C SER A 496 -10.55 15.30 -26.15
N LYS A 497 -9.78 16.35 -26.37
CA LYS A 497 -9.63 17.01 -27.68
C LYS A 497 -8.45 16.45 -28.49
N GLY A 498 -7.73 15.48 -27.96
CA GLY A 498 -6.50 14.94 -28.52
C GLY A 498 -5.26 15.44 -27.80
N TYR A 499 -4.10 15.02 -28.28
CA TYR A 499 -2.82 15.37 -27.69
C TYR A 499 -1.73 15.56 -28.73
N LYS A 500 -0.63 16.17 -28.30
CA LYS A 500 0.64 16.23 -29.02
C LYS A 500 1.70 15.52 -28.18
N ILE A 501 2.46 14.61 -28.79
CA ILE A 501 3.59 13.94 -28.17
C ILE A 501 4.89 14.27 -28.90
N GLU A 502 5.93 14.58 -28.14
CA GLU A 502 7.29 14.78 -28.66
C GLU A 502 8.24 13.90 -27.83
N ILE A 503 9.08 13.13 -28.51
CA ILE A 503 10.14 12.33 -27.87
C ILE A 503 11.48 12.91 -28.32
N ILE A 504 12.24 13.45 -27.37
CA ILE A 504 13.40 14.30 -27.66
C ILE A 504 14.65 13.71 -27.02
N ASN A 505 15.76 13.72 -27.74
CA ASN A 505 17.07 13.56 -27.12
C ASN A 505 17.37 14.84 -26.31
N ASP A 506 17.39 14.72 -24.99
CA ASP A 506 17.47 15.91 -24.11
C ASP A 506 18.77 16.71 -24.31
N LYS A 507 19.85 16.07 -24.77
CA LYS A 507 21.14 16.72 -25.04
C LYS A 507 21.19 17.39 -26.42
N THR A 508 20.79 16.70 -27.48
CA THR A 508 20.89 17.20 -28.86
C THR A 508 19.68 18.00 -29.29
N LYS A 509 18.57 17.89 -28.56
CA LYS A 509 17.23 18.44 -28.90
C LYS A 509 16.63 17.84 -30.17
N GLU A 510 17.17 16.75 -30.65
CA GLU A 510 16.67 16.02 -31.81
C GLU A 510 15.35 15.32 -31.49
N ASN A 511 14.38 15.37 -32.40
CA ASN A 511 13.16 14.58 -32.31
C ASN A 511 13.48 13.11 -32.68
N LEU A 512 13.32 12.22 -31.73
CA LEU A 512 13.68 10.80 -31.86
C LEU A 512 12.66 9.99 -32.68
N ILE A 513 11.44 10.51 -32.86
CA ILE A 513 10.44 9.91 -33.74
C ILE A 513 10.83 10.21 -35.21
N ASP A 514 11.16 11.46 -35.53
CA ASP A 514 11.51 11.88 -36.87
C ASP A 514 12.79 11.21 -37.39
N SER A 515 13.74 10.95 -36.49
CA SER A 515 14.98 10.21 -36.82
C SER A 515 14.81 8.69 -36.92
N GLY A 516 13.63 8.17 -36.55
CA GLY A 516 13.38 6.71 -36.45
C GLY A 516 14.08 6.00 -35.28
N ALA A 517 14.68 6.77 -34.37
CA ALA A 517 15.32 6.21 -33.17
C ALA A 517 14.30 5.70 -32.14
N VAL A 518 13.06 6.18 -32.21
CA VAL A 518 11.93 5.75 -31.38
C VAL A 518 10.70 5.49 -32.25
N VAL A 519 9.93 4.43 -31.89
CA VAL A 519 8.64 4.10 -32.51
C VAL A 519 7.55 4.15 -31.44
N LEU A 520 6.41 4.72 -31.80
CA LEU A 520 5.21 4.77 -30.96
C LEU A 520 4.19 3.71 -31.40
N GLU A 521 3.57 3.03 -30.44
CA GLU A 521 2.49 2.07 -30.67
C GLU A 521 1.35 2.28 -29.66
N GLU A 522 0.14 2.53 -30.16
CA GLU A 522 -1.09 2.62 -29.38
C GLU A 522 -1.92 1.35 -29.59
N LYS A 523 -1.74 0.35 -28.74
CA LYS A 523 -2.46 -0.94 -28.83
C LYS A 523 -3.59 -1.08 -27.81
N ILE A 524 -3.54 -0.29 -26.76
CA ILE A 524 -4.47 -0.32 -25.64
C ILE A 524 -4.94 1.11 -25.39
N ASP A 525 -6.23 1.31 -25.22
CA ASP A 525 -6.79 2.61 -24.88
C ASP A 525 -6.10 3.19 -23.63
N ASN A 526 -5.82 4.49 -23.66
CA ASN A 526 -5.12 5.22 -22.61
C ASN A 526 -3.62 4.89 -22.44
N TYR A 527 -3.02 4.08 -23.34
CA TYR A 527 -1.60 3.70 -23.22
C TYR A 527 -0.85 3.86 -24.54
N ILE A 528 0.35 4.44 -24.48
CA ILE A 528 1.29 4.56 -25.60
C ILE A 528 2.57 3.82 -25.25
N ASN A 529 2.94 2.85 -26.08
CA ASN A 529 4.25 2.20 -26.01
C ASN A 529 5.27 3.04 -26.78
N ILE A 530 6.38 3.37 -26.12
CA ILE A 530 7.49 4.17 -26.66
C ILE A 530 8.70 3.24 -26.69
N LYS A 531 9.05 2.73 -27.88
CA LYS A 531 10.09 1.74 -28.05
C LYS A 531 11.33 2.32 -28.72
N GLY A 532 12.49 2.24 -28.04
CA GLY A 532 13.78 2.53 -28.64
C GLY A 532 14.15 1.50 -29.72
N THR A 533 14.66 1.99 -30.84
CA THR A 533 15.19 1.16 -31.94
C THR A 533 16.70 1.00 -31.83
N LYS A 534 17.32 0.21 -32.74
CA LYS A 534 18.78 0.08 -32.82
C LYS A 534 19.50 1.41 -33.15
N LEU A 535 18.77 2.42 -33.60
CA LEU A 535 19.30 3.75 -33.88
C LEU A 535 19.42 4.63 -32.63
N LEU A 536 18.76 4.24 -31.51
CA LEU A 536 18.85 4.95 -30.24
C LEU A 536 20.07 4.50 -29.45
N PRO A 537 21.10 5.35 -29.25
CA PRO A 537 22.27 4.97 -28.49
C PRO A 537 21.93 4.66 -27.02
N ASN A 538 22.59 3.66 -26.46
CA ASN A 538 22.49 3.37 -25.03
C ASN A 538 22.89 4.58 -24.18
N LYS A 539 22.24 4.77 -23.03
CA LYS A 539 22.43 5.93 -22.13
C LYS A 539 22.03 7.29 -22.72
N THR A 540 21.26 7.30 -23.80
CA THR A 540 20.62 8.54 -24.26
C THR A 540 19.63 9.02 -23.21
N LYS A 541 19.71 10.29 -22.80
CA LYS A 541 18.66 10.91 -22.00
C LYS A 541 17.48 11.25 -22.93
N VAL A 542 16.42 10.46 -22.80
CA VAL A 542 15.17 10.59 -23.55
C VAL A 542 14.20 11.45 -22.75
N ARG A 543 13.63 12.49 -23.36
CA ARG A 543 12.57 13.31 -22.77
C ARG A 543 11.28 13.07 -23.52
N ILE A 544 10.21 12.82 -22.77
CA ILE A 544 8.83 12.72 -23.25
C ILE A 544 8.15 14.05 -22.91
N VAL A 545 7.52 14.70 -23.90
CA VAL A 545 6.66 15.87 -23.71
C VAL A 545 5.29 15.52 -24.27
N PHE A 546 4.26 15.61 -23.44
CA PHE A 546 2.90 15.20 -23.76
C PHE A 546 1.91 16.29 -23.36
N LYS A 547 1.18 16.86 -24.34
CA LYS A 547 0.35 18.05 -24.15
C LYS A 547 -1.05 17.82 -24.68
N ALA A 548 -2.06 18.30 -23.96
CA ALA A 548 -3.42 18.40 -24.49
C ALA A 548 -3.52 19.41 -25.65
N LEU A 549 -4.44 19.16 -26.62
CA LEU A 549 -4.74 20.05 -27.76
C LEU A 549 -5.89 21.03 -27.45
#